data_b72a7422f7b9f702a78f458a62470da3
#
_entry.id   b72a7422f7b9f702a78f458a62470da3
#
_cell.length_a   1.000
_cell.length_b   1.000
_cell.length_c   1.000
_cell.angle_alpha   90.00
_cell.angle_beta   90.00
_cell.angle_gamma   90.00
#
_symmetry.space_group_name_H-M   'P 1'
#
loop_
_entity.id
_entity.type
_entity.pdbx_description
1 polymer ?
#
loop_
_entity_poly.entity_id
_entity_poly.type
_entity_poly.pdbx_seq_one_letter_code
_entity_poly.pdbx_strand_id
1 'polypeptide(L)'
;MVGTQNFDGKFSPFFYTNDYENQVMNMVFDPLLGTDREGSVVLKGIEGDVRPYNGTDYTYYGVADCEIVENEDGTVDYNITLKPGVKFSDGTEMTIDDVIFSYYVLLDPTYDGVSTLYSIPIKGLDAYRSGMDSRMNLILAAGPDGYTATDFYTEDQYNTFWAAFNAAGVKFAQEILDYVVAAGYATASDSVAAQAANWGYELAEGATAEDFWKAIVAKYGYDISDNGINAETAGTSISAFIEAEIGDAFSDYTVGVQTGESAPNVAGIVKTGDYSMTVTLTEVNATAIYQIPVTICPMHYYGETEKYDYDNNKFGFDKGDLSHVKSVTSAPVGSGPYTFESYSNGAVTLEKNAGY
;
A
#
# COMPACT_ATOMS: atom_id res chain seq x y z
N MET A 1 -21.17 -19.21 3.05
CA MET A 1 -21.11 -17.86 3.65
C MET A 1 -20.06 -17.91 4.75
N VAL A 2 -19.04 -17.09 4.69
CA VAL A 2 -18.01 -16.95 5.74
C VAL A 2 -18.31 -15.62 6.42
N GLY A 3 -18.43 -15.61 7.74
CA GLY A 3 -18.60 -14.38 8.52
C GLY A 3 -17.22 -13.76 8.78
N THR A 4 -17.10 -12.46 8.54
CA THR A 4 -15.91 -11.66 8.83
C THR A 4 -16.30 -10.44 9.65
N GLN A 5 -15.34 -9.59 10.01
CA GLN A 5 -15.64 -8.24 10.48
C GLN A 5 -16.14 -7.38 9.29
N ASN A 6 -16.55 -6.15 9.57
CA ASN A 6 -17.00 -5.23 8.52
C ASN A 6 -15.85 -4.90 7.57
N PHE A 7 -16.18 -4.80 6.28
CA PHE A 7 -15.28 -4.25 5.27
C PHE A 7 -15.35 -2.72 5.30
N ASP A 8 -14.23 -2.07 5.02
CA ASP A 8 -14.16 -0.62 4.83
C ASP A 8 -14.57 -0.21 3.41
N GLY A 9 -14.69 -1.21 2.50
CA GLY A 9 -15.07 -1.02 1.11
C GLY A 9 -13.91 -0.62 0.18
N LYS A 10 -12.68 -0.79 0.64
CA LYS A 10 -11.46 -0.50 -0.13
C LYS A 10 -10.88 -1.78 -0.73
N PHE A 11 -11.52 -2.31 -1.76
CA PHE A 11 -11.08 -3.51 -2.47
C PHE A 11 -10.00 -3.18 -3.50
N SER A 12 -8.85 -2.73 -3.03
CA SER A 12 -7.67 -2.39 -3.84
C SER A 12 -6.51 -3.31 -3.51
N PRO A 13 -5.85 -3.94 -4.50
CA PRO A 13 -4.67 -4.76 -4.25
C PRO A 13 -3.46 -3.94 -3.74
N PHE A 14 -3.48 -2.63 -3.95
CA PHE A 14 -2.41 -1.72 -3.53
C PHE A 14 -2.71 -1.03 -2.19
N PHE A 15 -3.99 -0.72 -1.90
CA PHE A 15 -4.38 0.20 -0.83
C PHE A 15 -5.52 -0.34 0.06
N TYR A 16 -5.66 -1.67 0.19
CA TYR A 16 -6.59 -2.24 1.19
C TYR A 16 -6.17 -1.81 2.60
N THR A 17 -7.14 -1.71 3.51
CA THR A 17 -6.93 -1.20 4.87
C THR A 17 -7.05 -2.27 5.94
N ASN A 18 -7.62 -3.43 5.61
CA ASN A 18 -7.76 -4.54 6.56
C ASN A 18 -7.54 -5.91 5.90
N ASP A 19 -7.24 -6.93 6.71
CA ASP A 19 -6.93 -8.27 6.24
C ASP A 19 -8.13 -8.98 5.57
N TYR A 20 -9.37 -8.61 5.91
CA TYR A 20 -10.54 -9.23 5.28
C TYR A 20 -10.71 -8.79 3.82
N GLU A 21 -10.39 -7.55 3.51
CA GLU A 21 -10.33 -7.07 2.12
C GLU A 21 -9.19 -7.74 1.36
N ASN A 22 -8.02 -7.89 2.00
CA ASN A 22 -6.90 -8.63 1.44
C ASN A 22 -7.27 -10.09 1.11
N GLN A 23 -8.03 -10.76 1.98
CA GLN A 23 -8.52 -12.13 1.70
C GLN A 23 -9.44 -12.18 0.48
N VAL A 24 -10.26 -11.16 0.25
CA VAL A 24 -11.05 -11.05 -0.99
C VAL A 24 -10.14 -10.85 -2.20
N MET A 25 -9.13 -9.97 -2.08
CA MET A 25 -8.16 -9.74 -3.17
C MET A 25 -7.41 -11.02 -3.53
N ASN A 26 -6.99 -11.82 -2.55
CA ASN A 26 -6.33 -13.10 -2.78
C ASN A 26 -7.19 -14.16 -3.49
N MET A 27 -8.51 -13.97 -3.57
CA MET A 27 -9.39 -14.82 -4.39
C MET A 27 -9.57 -14.27 -5.81
N VAL A 28 -9.38 -12.96 -6.00
CA VAL A 28 -9.61 -12.27 -7.28
C VAL A 28 -8.33 -12.16 -8.11
N PHE A 29 -7.17 -12.10 -7.46
CA PHE A 29 -5.87 -11.93 -8.12
C PHE A 29 -4.99 -13.17 -7.98
N ASP A 30 -4.12 -13.39 -8.96
CA ASP A 30 -2.96 -14.25 -8.83
C ASP A 30 -1.75 -13.43 -8.39
N PRO A 31 -0.94 -13.94 -7.45
CA PRO A 31 0.40 -13.41 -7.22
C PRO A 31 1.32 -13.79 -8.38
N LEU A 32 2.37 -13.01 -8.59
CA LEU A 32 3.41 -13.31 -9.59
C LEU A 32 4.01 -14.72 -9.39
N LEU A 33 4.27 -15.11 -8.15
CA LEU A 33 4.66 -16.46 -7.77
C LEU A 33 3.78 -16.93 -6.61
N GLY A 34 3.22 -18.13 -6.74
CA GLY A 34 2.42 -18.74 -5.68
C GLY A 34 3.27 -19.38 -4.58
N THR A 35 2.62 -19.91 -3.56
CA THR A 35 3.24 -20.68 -2.48
C THR A 35 2.66 -22.08 -2.38
N ASP A 36 3.45 -23.02 -1.90
CA ASP A 36 2.99 -24.36 -1.55
C ASP A 36 2.29 -24.41 -0.18
N ARG A 37 1.85 -25.59 0.25
CA ARG A 37 1.16 -25.80 1.53
C ARG A 37 2.04 -25.58 2.77
N GLU A 38 3.36 -25.48 2.59
CA GLU A 38 4.32 -25.19 3.65
C GLU A 38 4.72 -23.71 3.66
N GLY A 39 4.18 -22.90 2.72
CA GLY A 39 4.46 -21.48 2.57
C GLY A 39 5.74 -21.20 1.77
N SER A 40 6.36 -22.20 1.15
CA SER A 40 7.53 -21.99 0.30
C SER A 40 7.12 -21.52 -1.09
N VAL A 41 7.82 -20.52 -1.64
CA VAL A 41 7.53 -19.96 -2.95
C VAL A 41 7.75 -21.00 -4.06
N VAL A 42 6.82 -21.07 -5.00
CA VAL A 42 6.87 -21.94 -6.19
C VAL A 42 7.59 -21.20 -7.31
N LEU A 43 8.78 -21.67 -7.65
CA LEU A 43 9.63 -21.01 -8.67
C LEU A 43 9.40 -21.52 -10.10
N LYS A 44 8.69 -22.64 -10.27
CA LYS A 44 8.41 -23.26 -11.57
C LYS A 44 6.92 -23.54 -11.73
N GLY A 45 6.12 -22.47 -11.74
CA GLY A 45 4.67 -22.57 -11.74
C GLY A 45 4.06 -22.86 -13.12
N ILE A 46 4.73 -22.50 -14.22
CA ILE A 46 4.15 -22.59 -15.57
C ILE A 46 3.86 -24.03 -15.98
N GLU A 47 4.83 -24.93 -15.79
CA GLU A 47 4.66 -26.37 -16.04
C GLU A 47 4.14 -27.13 -14.82
N GLY A 48 4.20 -26.50 -13.66
CA GLY A 48 3.83 -27.06 -12.36
C GLY A 48 5.02 -27.70 -11.64
N ASP A 49 5.12 -27.39 -10.35
CA ASP A 49 6.16 -27.92 -9.46
C ASP A 49 5.52 -28.97 -8.53
N VAL A 50 6.05 -30.19 -8.55
CA VAL A 50 5.53 -31.30 -7.74
C VAL A 50 6.25 -31.34 -6.40
N ARG A 51 5.51 -31.14 -5.32
CA ARG A 51 6.05 -31.15 -3.94
C ARG A 51 5.25 -32.08 -3.03
N PRO A 52 5.90 -32.87 -2.19
CA PRO A 52 5.22 -33.73 -1.24
C PRO A 52 4.66 -32.91 -0.06
N TYR A 53 3.46 -33.27 0.41
CA TYR A 53 2.89 -32.75 1.64
C TYR A 53 2.08 -33.86 2.33
N ASN A 54 2.41 -34.16 3.59
CA ASN A 54 1.76 -35.23 4.38
C ASN A 54 1.67 -36.58 3.64
N GLY A 55 2.72 -36.95 2.91
CA GLY A 55 2.82 -38.23 2.20
C GLY A 55 2.04 -38.29 0.87
N THR A 56 1.57 -37.17 0.38
CA THR A 56 0.89 -37.02 -0.94
C THR A 56 1.61 -35.98 -1.78
N ASP A 57 1.85 -36.30 -3.05
CA ASP A 57 2.42 -35.36 -4.01
C ASP A 57 1.34 -34.41 -4.54
N TYR A 58 1.63 -33.10 -4.49
CA TYR A 58 0.78 -32.05 -5.04
C TYR A 58 1.54 -31.29 -6.13
N THR A 59 0.84 -30.99 -7.23
CA THR A 59 1.39 -30.13 -8.28
C THR A 59 0.91 -28.70 -8.05
N TYR A 60 1.85 -27.76 -7.98
CA TYR A 60 1.58 -26.34 -7.80
C TYR A 60 1.80 -25.62 -9.12
N TYR A 61 0.72 -25.08 -9.68
CA TYR A 61 0.75 -24.26 -10.89
C TYR A 61 0.72 -22.78 -10.53
N GLY A 62 1.24 -21.95 -11.43
CA GLY A 62 1.25 -20.50 -11.32
C GLY A 62 1.32 -19.83 -12.68
N VAL A 63 1.27 -18.51 -12.67
CA VAL A 63 1.29 -17.68 -13.88
C VAL A 63 2.72 -17.35 -14.34
N ALA A 64 3.72 -17.64 -13.53
CA ALA A 64 5.12 -17.34 -13.84
C ALA A 64 6.10 -18.38 -13.32
N ASP A 65 7.28 -18.37 -13.93
CA ASP A 65 8.51 -19.00 -13.42
C ASP A 65 9.50 -17.93 -12.97
N CYS A 66 10.37 -18.26 -12.02
CA CYS A 66 11.46 -17.41 -11.57
C CYS A 66 12.75 -18.23 -11.43
N GLU A 67 13.81 -17.79 -12.09
CA GLU A 67 15.17 -18.29 -11.92
C GLU A 67 15.98 -17.28 -11.10
N ILE A 68 16.61 -17.74 -10.02
CA ILE A 68 17.43 -16.90 -9.14
C ILE A 68 18.90 -17.18 -9.45
N VAL A 69 19.64 -16.11 -9.79
CA VAL A 69 21.05 -16.18 -10.15
C VAL A 69 21.86 -15.26 -9.25
N GLU A 70 22.79 -15.83 -8.50
CA GLU A 70 23.80 -15.06 -7.76
C GLU A 70 24.97 -14.77 -8.70
N ASN A 71 25.26 -13.48 -8.89
CA ASN A 71 26.32 -13.01 -9.80
C ASN A 71 27.68 -12.91 -9.09
N GLU A 72 28.75 -12.96 -9.84
CA GLU A 72 30.12 -12.87 -9.33
C GLU A 72 30.43 -11.52 -8.61
N ASP A 73 29.69 -10.45 -8.95
CA ASP A 73 29.80 -9.14 -8.31
C ASP A 73 29.00 -9.01 -7.01
N GLY A 74 28.31 -10.08 -6.58
CA GLY A 74 27.51 -10.14 -5.37
C GLY A 74 26.06 -9.69 -5.56
N THR A 75 25.67 -9.25 -6.75
CA THR A 75 24.26 -8.97 -7.08
C THR A 75 23.46 -10.26 -7.26
N VAL A 76 22.14 -10.18 -7.14
CA VAL A 76 21.24 -11.33 -7.32
C VAL A 76 20.15 -10.95 -8.32
N ASP A 77 20.05 -11.73 -9.39
CA ASP A 77 19.02 -11.57 -10.41
C ASP A 77 17.87 -12.55 -10.18
N TYR A 78 16.66 -12.02 -10.18
CA TYR A 78 15.41 -12.75 -10.23
C TYR A 78 14.87 -12.64 -11.67
N ASN A 79 15.14 -13.66 -12.48
CA ASN A 79 14.69 -13.72 -13.87
C ASN A 79 13.29 -14.30 -13.93
N ILE A 80 12.31 -13.47 -14.25
CA ILE A 80 10.89 -13.76 -14.22
C ILE A 80 10.39 -13.97 -15.64
N THR A 81 9.64 -15.06 -15.85
CA THR A 81 8.97 -15.36 -17.12
C THR A 81 7.50 -15.62 -16.86
N LEU A 82 6.60 -14.87 -17.51
CA LEU A 82 5.17 -15.09 -17.47
C LEU A 82 4.74 -16.18 -18.46
N LYS A 83 3.67 -16.88 -18.12
CA LYS A 83 2.95 -17.78 -19.01
C LYS A 83 2.13 -16.94 -20.02
N PRO A 84 2.41 -17.04 -21.35
CA PRO A 84 1.62 -16.34 -22.35
C PRO A 84 0.15 -16.81 -22.36
N GLY A 85 -0.77 -15.89 -22.72
CA GLY A 85 -2.19 -16.18 -22.87
C GLY A 85 -3.00 -16.23 -21.57
N VAL A 86 -2.40 -15.93 -20.42
CA VAL A 86 -3.14 -15.67 -19.18
C VAL A 86 -3.96 -14.39 -19.35
N LYS A 87 -5.20 -14.39 -18.86
CA LYS A 87 -6.11 -13.25 -19.00
C LYS A 87 -6.63 -12.78 -17.65
N PHE A 88 -6.85 -11.49 -17.57
CA PHE A 88 -7.66 -10.90 -16.52
C PHE A 88 -9.15 -11.25 -16.71
N SER A 89 -9.95 -11.04 -15.68
CA SER A 89 -11.38 -11.39 -15.65
C SER A 89 -12.22 -10.61 -16.68
N ASP A 90 -11.73 -9.47 -17.17
CA ASP A 90 -12.32 -8.69 -18.25
C ASP A 90 -11.96 -9.18 -19.67
N GLY A 91 -11.09 -10.20 -19.76
CA GLY A 91 -10.64 -10.84 -21.01
C GLY A 91 -9.38 -10.24 -21.61
N THR A 92 -8.80 -9.19 -21.04
CA THR A 92 -7.53 -8.60 -21.46
C THR A 92 -6.37 -9.53 -21.13
N GLU A 93 -5.41 -9.68 -22.05
CA GLU A 93 -4.25 -10.53 -21.83
C GLU A 93 -3.25 -9.87 -20.87
N MET A 94 -2.74 -10.66 -19.93
CA MET A 94 -1.68 -10.27 -19.00
C MET A 94 -0.33 -10.28 -19.71
N THR A 95 0.43 -9.22 -19.56
CA THR A 95 1.80 -9.07 -20.07
C THR A 95 2.77 -8.68 -18.96
N ILE A 96 4.06 -8.64 -19.28
CA ILE A 96 5.08 -8.19 -18.35
C ILE A 96 4.91 -6.70 -17.99
N ASP A 97 4.23 -5.93 -18.82
CA ASP A 97 3.96 -4.52 -18.58
C ASP A 97 3.03 -4.31 -17.38
N ASP A 98 2.09 -5.24 -17.15
CA ASP A 98 1.22 -5.23 -15.96
C ASP A 98 2.02 -5.52 -14.68
N VAL A 99 3.00 -6.41 -14.76
CA VAL A 99 3.91 -6.71 -13.66
C VAL A 99 4.79 -5.50 -13.35
N ILE A 100 5.40 -4.90 -14.37
CA ILE A 100 6.24 -3.69 -14.24
C ILE A 100 5.41 -2.54 -13.65
N PHE A 101 4.20 -2.30 -14.16
CA PHE A 101 3.27 -1.33 -13.57
C PHE A 101 3.05 -1.60 -12.07
N SER A 102 2.74 -2.85 -11.70
CA SER A 102 2.50 -3.22 -10.31
C SER A 102 3.71 -2.97 -9.42
N TYR A 103 4.92 -3.27 -9.90
CA TYR A 103 6.16 -2.93 -9.20
C TYR A 103 6.32 -1.42 -9.01
N TYR A 104 6.12 -0.63 -10.08
CA TYR A 104 6.33 0.81 -10.00
C TYR A 104 5.31 1.52 -9.10
N VAL A 105 4.07 1.04 -9.01
CA VAL A 105 3.10 1.54 -8.02
C VAL A 105 3.62 1.31 -6.60
N LEU A 106 4.08 0.09 -6.28
CA LEU A 106 4.58 -0.26 -4.93
C LEU A 106 5.92 0.39 -4.58
N LEU A 107 6.71 0.78 -5.57
CA LEU A 107 8.02 1.42 -5.42
C LEU A 107 7.98 2.94 -5.56
N ASP A 108 6.82 3.52 -5.89
CA ASP A 108 6.69 4.97 -6.01
C ASP A 108 7.10 5.67 -4.70
N PRO A 109 7.81 6.82 -4.78
CA PRO A 109 8.18 7.58 -3.58
C PRO A 109 7.01 7.94 -2.67
N THR A 110 5.81 8.12 -3.24
CA THR A 110 4.59 8.53 -2.50
C THR A 110 3.71 7.35 -2.09
N TYR A 111 4.16 6.10 -2.35
CA TYR A 111 3.40 4.93 -1.93
C TYR A 111 3.30 4.84 -0.41
N ASP A 112 2.09 4.82 0.10
CA ASP A 112 1.72 4.80 1.52
C ASP A 112 0.81 3.61 1.89
N GLY A 113 0.74 2.59 1.03
CA GLY A 113 0.03 1.35 1.31
C GLY A 113 0.83 0.38 2.18
N VAL A 114 0.29 -0.84 2.37
CA VAL A 114 0.83 -1.83 3.31
C VAL A 114 2.06 -2.60 2.82
N SER A 115 2.39 -2.54 1.52
CA SER A 115 3.54 -3.27 0.97
C SER A 115 4.86 -2.67 1.44
N THR A 116 5.79 -3.54 1.80
CA THR A 116 7.16 -3.19 2.18
C THR A 116 8.19 -3.51 1.09
N LEU A 117 7.75 -3.72 -0.16
CA LEU A 117 8.63 -4.05 -1.29
C LEU A 117 9.80 -3.06 -1.44
N TYR A 118 9.57 -1.78 -1.13
CA TYR A 118 10.61 -0.75 -1.16
C TYR A 118 11.73 -0.92 -0.12
N SER A 119 11.60 -1.86 0.81
CA SER A 119 12.62 -2.14 1.84
C SER A 119 13.70 -3.14 1.40
N ILE A 120 13.50 -3.87 0.29
CA ILE A 120 14.52 -4.77 -0.24
C ILE A 120 15.52 -3.99 -1.13
N PRO A 121 16.80 -4.42 -1.19
CA PRO A 121 17.85 -3.66 -1.85
C PRO A 121 17.81 -3.82 -3.39
N ILE A 122 16.73 -3.37 -4.04
CA ILE A 122 16.63 -3.38 -5.51
C ILE A 122 17.63 -2.35 -6.06
N LYS A 123 18.43 -2.77 -7.01
CA LYS A 123 19.45 -1.91 -7.65
C LYS A 123 18.83 -0.62 -8.21
N GLY A 124 19.32 0.53 -7.76
CA GLY A 124 18.85 1.85 -8.21
C GLY A 124 17.54 2.34 -7.58
N LEU A 125 16.92 1.58 -6.65
CA LEU A 125 15.69 1.97 -6.00
C LEU A 125 15.86 3.26 -5.17
N ASP A 126 16.93 3.37 -4.39
CA ASP A 126 17.19 4.58 -3.60
C ASP A 126 17.31 5.83 -4.48
N ALA A 127 17.98 5.71 -5.63
CA ALA A 127 18.09 6.82 -6.58
C ALA A 127 16.74 7.18 -7.23
N TYR A 128 15.86 6.19 -7.44
CA TYR A 128 14.50 6.41 -7.93
C TYR A 128 13.63 7.09 -6.90
N ARG A 129 13.68 6.67 -5.63
CA ARG A 129 12.85 7.21 -4.55
C ARG A 129 13.38 8.52 -3.96
N SER A 130 14.68 8.79 -4.08
CA SER A 130 15.29 10.04 -3.58
C SER A 130 14.85 11.26 -4.36
N GLY A 131 14.99 12.44 -3.74
CA GLY A 131 14.70 13.72 -4.37
C GLY A 131 13.21 13.96 -4.71
N MET A 132 12.31 13.20 -4.10
CA MET A 132 10.86 13.38 -4.18
C MET A 132 10.22 13.06 -2.82
N ASP A 133 9.22 13.84 -2.43
CA ASP A 133 8.46 13.62 -1.22
C ASP A 133 7.03 14.13 -1.41
N SER A 134 6.08 13.64 -0.62
CA SER A 134 4.72 14.16 -0.68
C SER A 134 4.64 15.58 -0.11
N ARG A 135 3.75 16.40 -0.66
CA ARG A 135 3.51 17.76 -0.13
C ARG A 135 3.14 17.71 1.35
N MET A 136 2.35 16.74 1.75
CA MET A 136 1.97 16.52 3.15
C MET A 136 3.18 16.33 4.05
N ASN A 137 4.12 15.45 3.68
CA ASN A 137 5.32 15.20 4.47
C ASN A 137 6.19 16.45 4.59
N LEU A 138 6.29 17.25 3.52
CA LEU A 138 7.04 18.50 3.55
C LEU A 138 6.41 19.54 4.48
N ILE A 139 5.06 19.62 4.52
CA ILE A 139 4.33 20.48 5.46
C ILE A 139 4.50 20.00 6.90
N LEU A 140 4.39 18.68 7.14
CA LEU A 140 4.61 18.08 8.47
C LEU A 140 6.04 18.34 8.96
N ALA A 141 7.05 18.18 8.09
CA ALA A 141 8.45 18.46 8.42
C ALA A 141 8.72 19.94 8.74
N ALA A 142 7.99 20.86 8.11
CA ALA A 142 8.10 22.29 8.43
C ALA A 142 7.53 22.63 9.81
N GLY A 143 6.55 21.85 10.32
CA GLY A 143 5.86 22.12 11.58
C GLY A 143 4.85 23.28 11.47
N PRO A 144 3.97 23.50 12.47
CA PRO A 144 2.86 24.43 12.37
C PRO A 144 3.26 25.93 12.35
N ASP A 145 4.47 26.26 12.81
CA ASP A 145 5.00 27.62 12.86
C ASP A 145 6.16 27.82 11.86
N GLY A 146 6.45 26.81 11.01
CA GLY A 146 7.64 26.76 10.17
C GLY A 146 7.40 27.16 8.72
N TYR A 147 6.29 27.85 8.39
CA TYR A 147 6.05 28.27 7.01
C TYR A 147 7.18 29.14 6.47
N THR A 148 7.69 28.75 5.33
CA THR A 148 8.57 29.55 4.48
C THR A 148 8.11 29.44 3.05
N ALA A 149 8.19 30.55 2.28
CA ALA A 149 7.82 30.52 0.87
C ALA A 149 8.64 29.47 0.11
N THR A 150 7.99 28.58 -0.61
CA THR A 150 8.59 27.46 -1.36
C THR A 150 7.77 27.19 -2.63
N ASP A 151 8.38 26.47 -3.57
CA ASP A 151 7.67 25.99 -4.77
C ASP A 151 6.89 24.67 -4.50
N PHE A 152 7.05 24.07 -3.31
CA PHE A 152 6.46 22.78 -2.98
C PHE A 152 5.00 22.86 -2.53
N TYR A 153 4.63 23.95 -1.84
CA TYR A 153 3.26 24.22 -1.38
C TYR A 153 3.04 25.71 -1.19
N THR A 154 1.79 26.14 -1.34
CA THR A 154 1.38 27.52 -1.08
C THR A 154 1.14 27.75 0.41
N GLU A 155 1.10 29.05 0.82
CA GLU A 155 0.71 29.41 2.19
C GLU A 155 -0.71 28.94 2.53
N ASP A 156 -1.62 29.01 1.58
CA ASP A 156 -3.00 28.54 1.75
C ASP A 156 -3.07 27.03 1.99
N GLN A 157 -2.33 26.24 1.20
CA GLN A 157 -2.22 24.78 1.40
C GLN A 157 -1.63 24.47 2.78
N TYR A 158 -0.58 25.17 3.17
CA TYR A 158 0.04 24.97 4.48
C TYR A 158 -0.93 25.28 5.63
N ASN A 159 -1.61 26.41 5.60
CA ASN A 159 -2.56 26.81 6.64
C ASN A 159 -3.79 25.88 6.67
N THR A 160 -4.32 25.50 5.52
CA THR A 160 -5.44 24.54 5.40
C THR A 160 -5.07 23.19 6.00
N PHE A 161 -3.87 22.69 5.70
CA PHE A 161 -3.40 21.42 6.26
C PHE A 161 -3.32 21.46 7.78
N TRP A 162 -2.71 22.49 8.37
CA TRP A 162 -2.56 22.56 9.84
C TRP A 162 -3.91 22.77 10.55
N ALA A 163 -4.85 23.48 9.94
CA ALA A 163 -6.21 23.57 10.46
C ALA A 163 -6.90 22.20 10.47
N ALA A 164 -6.80 21.46 9.36
CA ALA A 164 -7.35 20.13 9.23
C ALA A 164 -6.65 19.12 10.17
N PHE A 165 -5.34 19.18 10.31
CA PHE A 165 -4.56 18.34 11.21
C PHE A 165 -5.01 18.49 12.68
N ASN A 166 -5.24 19.72 13.14
CA ASN A 166 -5.72 19.96 14.49
C ASN A 166 -7.17 19.49 14.69
N ALA A 167 -8.06 19.74 13.71
CA ALA A 167 -9.44 19.29 13.78
C ALA A 167 -9.55 17.76 13.74
N ALA A 168 -8.79 17.11 12.86
CA ALA A 168 -8.64 15.67 12.75
C ALA A 168 -8.13 15.07 14.07
N GLY A 169 -7.10 15.68 14.67
CA GLY A 169 -6.50 15.21 15.89
C GLY A 169 -7.45 15.22 17.08
N VAL A 170 -8.34 16.22 17.18
CA VAL A 170 -9.38 16.23 18.23
C VAL A 170 -10.36 15.07 18.04
N LYS A 171 -10.74 14.74 16.79
CA LYS A 171 -11.61 13.60 16.48
C LYS A 171 -10.92 12.27 16.75
N PHE A 172 -9.64 12.16 16.41
CA PHE A 172 -8.80 11.00 16.71
C PHE A 172 -8.72 10.75 18.23
N ALA A 173 -8.43 11.78 19.02
CA ALA A 173 -8.42 11.70 20.46
C ALA A 173 -9.81 11.33 21.03
N GLN A 174 -10.90 11.86 20.44
CA GLN A 174 -12.25 11.52 20.87
C GLN A 174 -12.58 10.04 20.57
N GLU A 175 -12.18 9.49 19.42
CA GLU A 175 -12.38 8.08 19.10
C GLU A 175 -11.70 7.17 20.12
N ILE A 176 -10.49 7.52 20.59
CA ILE A 176 -9.81 6.79 21.67
C ILE A 176 -10.62 6.81 22.96
N LEU A 177 -11.14 7.98 23.37
CA LEU A 177 -11.97 8.10 24.57
C LEU A 177 -13.26 7.26 24.44
N ASP A 178 -13.92 7.31 23.30
CA ASP A 178 -15.11 6.52 23.01
C ASP A 178 -14.82 5.01 23.05
N TYR A 179 -13.68 4.57 22.53
CA TYR A 179 -13.22 3.20 22.61
C TYR A 179 -12.98 2.74 24.04
N VAL A 180 -12.33 3.56 24.88
CA VAL A 180 -12.07 3.26 26.31
C VAL A 180 -13.38 3.02 27.06
N VAL A 181 -14.41 3.80 26.76
CA VAL A 181 -15.76 3.64 27.32
C VAL A 181 -16.44 2.38 26.78
N ALA A 182 -16.41 2.17 25.46
CA ALA A 182 -17.03 1.02 24.82
C ALA A 182 -16.42 -0.33 25.26
N ALA A 183 -15.11 -0.33 25.51
CA ALA A 183 -14.37 -1.49 26.00
C ALA A 183 -14.55 -1.74 27.52
N GLY A 184 -15.25 -0.83 28.23
CA GLY A 184 -15.54 -0.96 29.66
C GLY A 184 -14.39 -0.62 30.60
N TYR A 185 -13.34 0.07 30.10
CA TYR A 185 -12.22 0.53 30.92
C TYR A 185 -12.57 1.81 31.71
N ALA A 186 -13.57 2.57 31.23
CA ALA A 186 -14.14 3.74 31.91
C ALA A 186 -15.63 3.82 31.61
N THR A 187 -16.31 4.81 32.21
CA THR A 187 -17.73 5.10 31.98
C THR A 187 -17.87 6.44 31.22
N ALA A 188 -18.98 6.64 30.55
CA ALA A 188 -19.28 7.90 29.87
C ALA A 188 -19.42 9.12 30.83
N SER A 189 -19.58 8.88 32.13
CA SER A 189 -19.64 9.94 33.15
C SER A 189 -18.27 10.29 33.76
N ASP A 190 -17.22 9.51 33.43
CA ASP A 190 -15.88 9.82 33.87
C ASP A 190 -15.31 11.02 33.10
N SER A 191 -14.44 11.78 33.75
CA SER A 191 -13.77 12.91 33.07
C SER A 191 -12.84 12.43 31.93
N VAL A 192 -12.58 13.28 30.96
CA VAL A 192 -11.59 13.02 29.92
C VAL A 192 -10.24 12.62 30.51
N ALA A 193 -9.80 13.28 31.58
CA ALA A 193 -8.56 12.91 32.26
C ALA A 193 -8.59 11.47 32.79
N ALA A 194 -9.70 11.02 33.35
CA ALA A 194 -9.84 9.65 33.84
C ALA A 194 -9.90 8.62 32.70
N GLN A 195 -10.59 8.95 31.61
CA GLN A 195 -10.64 8.10 30.42
C GLN A 195 -9.25 7.98 29.76
N ALA A 196 -8.54 9.11 29.55
CA ALA A 196 -7.20 9.14 28.98
C ALA A 196 -6.16 8.41 29.85
N ALA A 197 -6.33 8.39 31.19
CA ALA A 197 -5.47 7.64 32.08
C ALA A 197 -5.51 6.12 31.81
N ASN A 198 -6.66 5.58 31.38
CA ASN A 198 -6.77 4.18 30.95
C ASN A 198 -6.05 3.90 29.60
N TRP A 199 -5.73 4.94 28.84
CA TRP A 199 -4.91 4.88 27.61
C TRP A 199 -3.44 5.19 27.90
N GLY A 200 -3.08 5.45 29.15
CA GLY A 200 -1.70 5.72 29.58
C GLY A 200 -1.28 7.20 29.53
N TYR A 201 -2.24 8.14 29.50
CA TYR A 201 -1.97 9.58 29.50
C TYR A 201 -2.45 10.25 30.78
N GLU A 202 -1.57 11.04 31.39
CA GLU A 202 -1.91 11.86 32.57
C GLU A 202 -2.29 13.28 32.12
N LEU A 203 -3.55 13.63 32.29
CA LEU A 203 -4.09 14.96 31.98
C LEU A 203 -4.57 15.69 33.22
N ALA A 204 -4.61 17.01 33.15
CA ALA A 204 -5.12 17.84 34.21
C ALA A 204 -6.64 17.61 34.40
N GLU A 205 -7.14 17.87 35.63
CA GLU A 205 -8.59 17.91 35.88
C GLU A 205 -9.27 18.97 35.00
N GLY A 206 -10.40 18.56 34.37
CA GLY A 206 -11.12 19.41 33.43
C GLY A 206 -10.55 19.44 31.98
N ALA A 207 -9.57 18.58 31.70
CA ALA A 207 -9.04 18.42 30.34
C ALA A 207 -10.14 18.03 29.33
N THR A 208 -9.95 18.44 28.09
CA THR A 208 -10.81 18.17 26.95
C THR A 208 -10.14 17.16 25.99
N ALA A 209 -10.89 16.70 24.96
CA ALA A 209 -10.29 15.89 23.88
C ALA A 209 -9.17 16.66 23.13
N GLU A 210 -9.28 17.99 23.03
CA GLU A 210 -8.20 18.82 22.48
C GLU A 210 -6.93 18.78 23.32
N ASP A 211 -7.06 18.77 24.66
CA ASP A 211 -5.90 18.65 25.57
C ASP A 211 -5.28 17.26 25.46
N PHE A 212 -6.11 16.24 25.27
CA PHE A 212 -5.61 14.88 25.00
C PHE A 212 -4.86 14.82 23.66
N TRP A 213 -5.40 15.41 22.60
CA TRP A 213 -4.70 15.54 21.32
C TRP A 213 -3.33 16.23 21.48
N LYS A 214 -3.29 17.35 22.20
CA LYS A 214 -2.03 18.06 22.48
C LYS A 214 -1.01 17.17 23.21
N ALA A 215 -1.47 16.30 24.12
CA ALA A 215 -0.59 15.37 24.82
C ALA A 215 -0.05 14.29 23.87
N ILE A 216 -0.85 13.79 22.93
CA ILE A 216 -0.41 12.85 21.88
C ILE A 216 0.65 13.52 21.01
N VAL A 217 0.40 14.73 20.52
CA VAL A 217 1.37 15.50 19.73
C VAL A 217 2.65 15.81 20.51
N ALA A 218 2.55 16.10 21.80
CA ALA A 218 3.72 16.31 22.64
C ALA A 218 4.61 15.04 22.77
N LYS A 219 4.01 13.85 22.68
CA LYS A 219 4.71 12.57 22.75
C LYS A 219 5.38 12.19 21.42
N TYR A 220 4.68 12.37 20.32
CA TYR A 220 5.09 11.87 18.99
C TYR A 220 5.53 12.96 18.01
N GLY A 221 5.38 14.22 18.36
CA GLY A 221 5.56 15.32 17.39
C GLY A 221 4.47 15.26 16.32
N TYR A 222 4.90 15.51 15.07
CA TYR A 222 4.02 15.47 13.90
C TYR A 222 4.22 14.21 13.05
N ASP A 223 4.78 13.16 13.63
CA ASP A 223 4.95 11.87 12.99
C ASP A 223 3.60 11.13 12.95
N ILE A 224 2.99 11.05 11.78
CA ILE A 224 1.72 10.39 11.54
C ILE A 224 1.85 8.90 11.18
N SER A 225 3.07 8.34 11.21
CA SER A 225 3.33 6.93 10.93
C SER A 225 2.80 6.00 12.03
N ASP A 226 2.83 4.68 11.77
CA ASP A 226 2.44 3.65 12.74
C ASP A 226 3.36 3.61 13.99
N ASN A 227 4.57 4.15 13.91
CA ASN A 227 5.46 4.32 15.05
C ASN A 227 5.31 5.71 15.73
N GLY A 228 4.54 6.59 15.11
CA GLY A 228 4.20 7.92 15.58
C GLY A 228 2.80 8.00 16.17
N ILE A 229 2.03 8.99 15.75
CA ILE A 229 0.65 9.25 16.24
C ILE A 229 -0.27 8.04 16.02
N ASN A 230 -0.14 7.34 14.90
CA ASN A 230 -0.95 6.15 14.63
C ASN A 230 -0.72 4.98 15.59
N ALA A 231 0.36 4.96 16.37
CA ALA A 231 0.53 3.98 17.44
C ALA A 231 -0.59 4.05 18.51
N GLU A 232 -1.28 5.20 18.60
CA GLU A 232 -2.38 5.44 19.54
C GLU A 232 -3.78 5.18 18.93
N THR A 233 -3.88 4.71 17.68
CA THR A 233 -5.18 4.54 17.01
C THR A 233 -6.11 3.58 17.76
N ALA A 234 -7.39 3.93 17.87
CA ALA A 234 -8.44 3.06 18.35
C ALA A 234 -9.19 2.33 17.21
N GLY A 235 -8.83 2.64 15.95
CA GLY A 235 -9.43 2.03 14.77
C GLY A 235 -9.18 2.85 13.50
N THR A 236 -9.37 4.17 13.56
CA THR A 236 -9.19 5.06 12.41
C THR A 236 -7.84 5.77 12.47
N SER A 237 -7.06 5.74 11.38
CA SER A 237 -5.77 6.41 11.33
C SER A 237 -5.92 7.94 11.37
N ILE A 238 -4.89 8.64 11.87
CA ILE A 238 -4.87 10.11 11.83
C ILE A 238 -4.93 10.64 10.40
N SER A 239 -4.31 9.94 9.44
CA SER A 239 -4.37 10.30 8.01
C SER A 239 -5.80 10.26 7.46
N ALA A 240 -6.61 9.26 7.84
CA ALA A 240 -8.01 9.16 7.43
C ALA A 240 -8.86 10.29 8.03
N PHE A 241 -8.60 10.72 9.26
CA PHE A 241 -9.24 11.90 9.82
C PHE A 241 -8.83 13.20 9.12
N ILE A 242 -7.55 13.34 8.74
CA ILE A 242 -7.06 14.50 7.98
C ILE A 242 -7.71 14.53 6.60
N GLU A 243 -7.79 13.40 5.90
CA GLU A 243 -8.49 13.25 4.63
C GLU A 243 -9.95 13.69 4.74
N ALA A 244 -10.65 13.23 5.78
CA ALA A 244 -12.04 13.60 6.02
C ALA A 244 -12.23 15.11 6.31
N GLU A 245 -11.26 15.78 6.92
CA GLU A 245 -11.28 17.23 7.16
C GLU A 245 -11.00 18.04 5.91
N ILE A 246 -10.07 17.60 5.06
CA ILE A 246 -9.67 18.30 3.83
C ILE A 246 -10.66 18.00 2.69
N GLY A 247 -11.22 16.79 2.64
CA GLY A 247 -12.12 16.35 1.59
C GLY A 247 -11.43 16.15 0.24
N ASP A 248 -12.11 16.49 -0.86
CA ASP A 248 -11.67 16.22 -2.24
C ASP A 248 -10.27 16.77 -2.56
N ALA A 249 -9.84 17.83 -1.88
CA ALA A 249 -8.52 18.43 -2.08
C ALA A 249 -7.38 17.62 -1.40
N PHE A 250 -7.67 16.54 -0.67
CA PHE A 250 -6.63 15.76 0.02
C PHE A 250 -5.62 15.14 -0.94
N SER A 251 -6.05 14.74 -2.13
CA SER A 251 -5.16 14.23 -3.17
C SER A 251 -4.01 15.18 -3.51
N ASP A 252 -4.23 16.50 -3.45
CA ASP A 252 -3.19 17.51 -3.68
C ASP A 252 -2.05 17.45 -2.64
N TYR A 253 -2.31 16.91 -1.45
CA TYR A 253 -1.32 16.78 -0.38
C TYR A 253 -0.53 15.46 -0.46
N THR A 254 -1.11 14.43 -1.07
CA THR A 254 -0.45 13.12 -1.23
C THR A 254 0.40 13.04 -2.50
N VAL A 255 0.26 13.98 -3.42
CA VAL A 255 1.11 14.07 -4.63
C VAL A 255 2.56 14.41 -4.24
N GLY A 256 3.50 13.70 -4.86
CA GLY A 256 4.93 13.93 -4.73
C GLY A 256 5.37 15.20 -5.46
N VAL A 257 6.24 15.94 -4.82
CA VAL A 257 6.93 17.07 -5.41
C VAL A 257 8.42 16.79 -5.46
N GLN A 258 9.08 17.24 -6.53
CA GLN A 258 10.51 17.02 -6.70
C GLN A 258 11.29 18.00 -5.81
N THR A 259 12.04 17.46 -4.86
CA THR A 259 12.84 18.21 -3.89
C THR A 259 14.34 18.17 -4.20
N GLY A 260 14.76 17.31 -5.15
CA GLY A 260 16.15 17.12 -5.54
C GLY A 260 16.29 16.26 -6.81
N GLU A 261 17.50 15.75 -7.06
CA GLU A 261 17.73 14.83 -8.17
C GLU A 261 17.11 13.46 -7.87
N SER A 262 16.46 12.87 -8.86
CA SER A 262 15.82 11.57 -8.80
C SER A 262 16.03 10.81 -10.11
N ALA A 263 16.34 9.51 -10.01
CA ALA A 263 16.44 8.67 -11.21
C ALA A 263 15.05 8.50 -11.85
N PRO A 264 14.95 8.44 -13.18
CA PRO A 264 13.68 8.28 -13.87
C PRO A 264 13.09 6.87 -13.77
N ASN A 265 13.93 5.88 -13.44
CA ASN A 265 13.55 4.47 -13.31
C ASN A 265 14.34 3.77 -12.21
N VAL A 266 13.91 2.55 -11.88
CA VAL A 266 14.64 1.63 -11.01
C VAL A 266 15.56 0.77 -11.87
N ALA A 267 16.87 1.02 -11.81
CA ALA A 267 17.86 0.39 -12.70
C ALA A 267 17.88 -1.16 -12.61
N GLY A 268 17.43 -1.72 -11.49
CA GLY A 268 17.32 -3.17 -11.29
C GLY A 268 16.03 -3.80 -11.80
N ILE A 269 15.09 -3.03 -12.38
CA ILE A 269 13.86 -3.56 -12.99
C ILE A 269 14.00 -3.42 -14.50
N VAL A 270 14.27 -4.54 -15.18
CA VAL A 270 14.58 -4.55 -16.59
C VAL A 270 13.61 -5.46 -17.36
N LYS A 271 12.82 -4.88 -18.27
CA LYS A 271 12.02 -5.64 -19.24
C LYS A 271 12.96 -6.35 -20.22
N THR A 272 12.84 -7.66 -20.33
CA THR A 272 13.68 -8.49 -21.24
C THR A 272 12.88 -9.05 -22.41
N GLY A 273 11.55 -8.94 -22.39
CA GLY A 273 10.62 -9.36 -23.44
C GLY A 273 9.18 -9.06 -23.06
N ASP A 274 8.21 -9.40 -23.90
CA ASP A 274 6.78 -9.14 -23.67
C ASP A 274 6.22 -9.94 -22.47
N TYR A 275 6.90 -11.04 -22.12
CA TYR A 275 6.53 -11.93 -21.02
C TYR A 275 7.71 -12.19 -20.08
N SER A 276 8.74 -11.33 -20.09
CA SER A 276 9.90 -11.54 -19.24
C SER A 276 10.53 -10.25 -18.73
N MET A 277 11.05 -10.31 -17.51
CA MET A 277 11.80 -9.23 -16.86
C MET A 277 12.83 -9.80 -15.88
N THR A 278 13.78 -8.97 -15.50
CA THR A 278 14.72 -9.25 -14.41
C THR A 278 14.56 -8.22 -13.31
N VAL A 279 14.55 -8.69 -12.05
CA VAL A 279 14.69 -7.83 -10.86
C VAL A 279 16.06 -8.12 -10.26
N THR A 280 16.94 -7.12 -10.24
CA THR A 280 18.31 -7.23 -9.69
C THR A 280 18.37 -6.61 -8.30
N LEU A 281 18.82 -7.38 -7.31
CA LEU A 281 19.17 -6.88 -5.98
C LEU A 281 20.68 -6.59 -5.91
N THR A 282 21.08 -5.60 -5.09
CA THR A 282 22.49 -5.25 -4.91
C THR A 282 23.26 -6.25 -4.04
N GLU A 283 22.53 -7.10 -3.31
CA GLU A 283 23.09 -8.13 -2.42
C GLU A 283 22.07 -9.24 -2.16
N VAL A 284 22.53 -10.37 -1.60
CA VAL A 284 21.64 -11.44 -1.15
C VAL A 284 20.75 -10.94 -0.01
N ASN A 285 19.44 -11.10 -0.18
CA ASN A 285 18.44 -10.76 0.82
C ASN A 285 17.49 -11.93 1.05
N ALA A 286 17.50 -12.49 2.27
CA ALA A 286 16.74 -13.70 2.60
C ALA A 286 15.22 -13.52 2.56
N THR A 287 14.72 -12.29 2.70
CA THR A 287 13.29 -11.98 2.68
C THR A 287 12.78 -11.59 1.30
N ALA A 288 13.66 -11.27 0.37
CA ALA A 288 13.29 -10.81 -0.98
C ALA A 288 12.38 -11.80 -1.71
N ILE A 289 12.64 -13.11 -1.56
CA ILE A 289 11.84 -14.15 -2.22
C ILE A 289 10.35 -14.11 -1.85
N TYR A 290 9.99 -13.54 -0.70
CA TYR A 290 8.60 -13.37 -0.25
C TYR A 290 8.02 -11.99 -0.59
N GLN A 291 8.84 -11.04 -1.05
CA GLN A 291 8.39 -9.68 -1.42
C GLN A 291 8.35 -9.48 -2.95
N ILE A 292 9.23 -10.16 -3.68
CA ILE A 292 9.24 -10.16 -5.16
C ILE A 292 7.92 -10.68 -5.77
N PRO A 293 7.20 -11.68 -5.20
CA PRO A 293 5.92 -12.12 -5.71
C PRO A 293 4.79 -11.12 -5.50
N VAL A 294 4.85 -9.98 -6.18
CA VAL A 294 3.79 -8.96 -6.13
C VAL A 294 2.47 -9.48 -6.72
N THR A 295 1.35 -8.90 -6.32
CA THR A 295 0.06 -9.09 -6.98
C THR A 295 0.09 -8.43 -8.36
N ILE A 296 -0.28 -9.17 -9.40
CA ILE A 296 -0.30 -8.63 -10.77
C ILE A 296 -1.61 -7.89 -11.02
N CYS A 297 -1.50 -6.60 -11.27
CA CYS A 297 -2.64 -5.72 -11.46
C CYS A 297 -2.70 -5.22 -12.90
N PRO A 298 -3.86 -5.32 -13.58
CA PRO A 298 -4.00 -4.84 -14.94
C PRO A 298 -3.79 -3.33 -15.04
N MET A 299 -2.77 -2.93 -15.78
CA MET A 299 -2.41 -1.52 -15.94
C MET A 299 -3.54 -0.71 -16.59
N HIS A 300 -4.28 -1.30 -17.54
CA HIS A 300 -5.39 -0.64 -18.22
C HIS A 300 -6.58 -0.32 -17.28
N TYR A 301 -6.65 -0.94 -16.11
CA TYR A 301 -7.71 -0.74 -15.13
C TYR A 301 -7.27 0.10 -13.92
N TYR A 302 -6.05 -0.13 -13.42
CA TYR A 302 -5.53 0.57 -12.25
C TYR A 302 -4.66 1.77 -12.59
N GLY A 303 -4.10 1.82 -13.80
CA GLY A 303 -3.26 2.89 -14.31
C GLY A 303 -3.89 3.60 -15.50
N GLU A 304 -3.07 4.38 -16.20
CA GLU A 304 -3.42 5.16 -17.37
C GLU A 304 -2.56 4.69 -18.55
N THR A 305 -3.14 3.91 -19.48
CA THR A 305 -2.38 3.27 -20.58
C THR A 305 -1.66 4.27 -21.48
N GLU A 306 -2.19 5.49 -21.63
CA GLU A 306 -1.57 6.59 -22.37
C GLU A 306 -0.31 7.14 -21.67
N LYS A 307 -0.14 6.86 -20.40
CA LYS A 307 1.05 7.19 -19.60
C LYS A 307 2.04 6.03 -19.52
N TYR A 308 1.84 4.96 -20.29
CA TYR A 308 2.79 3.86 -20.33
C TYR A 308 3.69 3.94 -21.56
N ASP A 309 4.99 4.01 -21.34
CA ASP A 309 6.04 3.95 -22.36
C ASP A 309 7.35 3.54 -21.67
N TYR A 310 7.60 2.23 -21.64
CA TYR A 310 8.74 1.66 -20.92
C TYR A 310 10.07 2.28 -21.36
N ASP A 311 10.27 2.47 -22.67
CA ASP A 311 11.53 2.99 -23.23
C ASP A 311 11.79 4.46 -22.83
N ASN A 312 10.74 5.20 -22.51
CA ASN A 312 10.79 6.58 -22.02
C ASN A 312 10.55 6.71 -20.51
N ASN A 313 10.70 5.61 -19.76
CA ASN A 313 10.54 5.57 -18.29
C ASN A 313 9.17 6.07 -17.80
N LYS A 314 8.12 5.67 -18.47
CA LYS A 314 6.73 5.91 -18.10
C LYS A 314 6.05 4.58 -17.78
N PHE A 315 5.42 4.48 -16.62
CA PHE A 315 4.97 3.20 -16.07
C PHE A 315 3.47 3.15 -15.77
N GLY A 316 2.65 3.91 -16.53
CA GLY A 316 1.18 3.90 -16.42
C GLY A 316 0.62 4.91 -15.42
N PHE A 317 1.45 5.81 -14.88
CA PHE A 317 1.09 6.96 -14.05
C PHE A 317 2.25 7.95 -14.02
N ASP A 318 2.02 9.16 -13.54
CA ASP A 318 3.08 10.14 -13.33
C ASP A 318 3.79 9.83 -12.02
N LYS A 319 5.12 9.69 -12.03
CA LYS A 319 5.92 9.42 -10.84
C LYS A 319 5.60 10.43 -9.72
N GLY A 320 5.26 9.92 -8.55
CA GLY A 320 4.84 10.72 -7.40
C GLY A 320 3.36 11.07 -7.41
N ASP A 321 2.57 10.60 -8.37
CA ASP A 321 1.11 10.81 -8.39
C ASP A 321 0.37 9.47 -8.53
N LEU A 322 -0.01 8.89 -7.40
CA LEU A 322 -0.81 7.67 -7.31
C LEU A 322 -2.32 7.95 -7.14
N SER A 323 -2.78 9.19 -7.32
CA SER A 323 -4.17 9.57 -7.07
C SER A 323 -5.17 8.75 -7.88
N HIS A 324 -4.87 8.49 -9.17
CA HIS A 324 -5.70 7.62 -10.02
C HIS A 324 -5.74 6.20 -9.47
N VAL A 325 -4.58 5.59 -9.18
CA VAL A 325 -4.49 4.22 -8.64
C VAL A 325 -5.25 4.10 -7.32
N LYS A 326 -5.13 5.10 -6.44
CA LYS A 326 -5.85 5.17 -5.15
C LYS A 326 -7.36 5.29 -5.31
N SER A 327 -7.85 5.86 -6.41
CA SER A 327 -9.27 6.03 -6.67
C SER A 327 -9.97 4.71 -7.06
N VAL A 328 -9.23 3.70 -7.52
CA VAL A 328 -9.78 2.41 -7.98
C VAL A 328 -9.89 1.45 -6.80
N THR A 329 -11.03 1.46 -6.11
CA THR A 329 -11.23 0.72 -4.86
C THR A 329 -12.46 -0.19 -4.82
N SER A 330 -13.35 -0.17 -5.83
CA SER A 330 -14.70 -0.71 -5.66
C SER A 330 -15.02 -2.00 -6.43
N ALA A 331 -14.34 -2.28 -7.52
CA ALA A 331 -14.66 -3.42 -8.39
C ALA A 331 -13.37 -4.03 -8.96
N PRO A 332 -12.59 -4.77 -8.15
CA PRO A 332 -11.28 -5.26 -8.55
C PRO A 332 -11.36 -6.18 -9.77
N VAL A 333 -10.46 -5.95 -10.74
CA VAL A 333 -10.23 -6.79 -11.92
C VAL A 333 -8.90 -7.51 -11.74
N GLY A 334 -8.95 -8.84 -11.65
CA GLY A 334 -7.77 -9.67 -11.45
C GLY A 334 -7.79 -10.91 -12.35
N SER A 335 -6.77 -11.77 -12.22
CA SER A 335 -6.62 -13.00 -13.00
C SER A 335 -6.98 -14.27 -12.21
N GLY A 336 -7.34 -14.15 -10.95
CA GLY A 336 -7.54 -15.25 -10.03
C GLY A 336 -8.78 -16.11 -10.29
N PRO A 337 -9.02 -17.13 -9.43
CA PRO A 337 -10.07 -18.10 -9.62
C PRO A 337 -11.50 -17.56 -9.49
N TYR A 338 -11.66 -16.35 -8.94
CA TYR A 338 -12.95 -15.70 -8.79
C TYR A 338 -12.94 -14.29 -9.38
N THR A 339 -14.12 -13.88 -9.88
CA THR A 339 -14.42 -12.50 -10.29
C THR A 339 -15.20 -11.79 -9.19
N PHE A 340 -14.95 -10.50 -9.02
CA PHE A 340 -15.69 -9.68 -8.05
C PHE A 340 -16.99 -9.19 -8.71
N GLU A 341 -18.13 -9.55 -8.13
CA GLU A 341 -19.44 -9.17 -8.67
C GLU A 341 -20.01 -7.93 -7.98
N SER A 342 -19.98 -7.91 -6.66
CA SER A 342 -20.54 -6.78 -5.92
C SER A 342 -20.13 -6.76 -4.45
N TYR A 343 -20.18 -5.56 -3.88
CA TYR A 343 -20.20 -5.34 -2.44
C TYR A 343 -21.44 -4.54 -2.06
N SER A 344 -22.28 -5.11 -1.23
CA SER A 344 -23.48 -4.44 -0.74
C SER A 344 -23.91 -4.98 0.63
N ASN A 345 -24.45 -4.13 1.48
CA ASN A 345 -24.95 -4.50 2.82
C ASN A 345 -23.95 -5.31 3.66
N GLY A 346 -22.65 -4.97 3.57
CA GLY A 346 -21.60 -5.67 4.30
C GLY A 346 -21.24 -7.05 3.75
N ALA A 347 -21.71 -7.41 2.54
CA ALA A 347 -21.42 -8.69 1.91
C ALA A 347 -20.74 -8.50 0.54
N VAL A 348 -19.66 -9.25 0.32
CA VAL A 348 -18.99 -9.38 -0.98
C VAL A 348 -19.55 -10.61 -1.69
N THR A 349 -19.90 -10.46 -2.96
CA THR A 349 -20.28 -11.57 -3.84
C THR A 349 -19.17 -11.78 -4.86
N LEU A 350 -18.72 -13.03 -4.96
CA LEU A 350 -17.73 -13.48 -5.95
C LEU A 350 -18.36 -14.56 -6.83
N GLU A 351 -18.05 -14.56 -8.12
CA GLU A 351 -18.38 -15.62 -9.05
C GLU A 351 -17.12 -16.39 -9.48
N LYS A 352 -17.31 -17.63 -9.93
CA LYS A 352 -16.18 -18.40 -10.47
C LYS A 352 -15.69 -17.75 -11.76
N ASN A 353 -14.39 -17.45 -11.86
CA ASN A 353 -13.80 -17.00 -13.11
C ASN A 353 -13.82 -18.13 -14.15
N ALA A 354 -14.61 -17.96 -15.20
CA ALA A 354 -14.75 -18.97 -16.26
C ALA A 354 -13.50 -19.08 -17.16
N GLY A 355 -12.62 -18.07 -17.12
CA GLY A 355 -11.38 -18.03 -17.88
C GLY A 355 -10.16 -18.60 -17.13
N TYR A 356 -10.33 -18.97 -15.84
CA TYR A 356 -9.25 -19.48 -14.98
C TYR A 356 -8.91 -20.94 -15.25
#